data_e1213a6dc5ceabb06c56eec0c05e2e24
#
_entry.id   e1213a6dc5ceabb06c56eec0c05e2e24
#
_cell.length_a   1.000
_cell.length_b   1.000
_cell.length_c   1.000
_cell.angle_alpha   90.00
_cell.angle_beta   90.00
_cell.angle_gamma   90.00
#
_symmetry.space_group_name_H-M   'P 1'
#
loop_
_entity.id
_entity.type
_entity.pdbx_description
1 polymer ?
#
loop_
_entity_poly.entity_id
_entity_poly.type
_entity_poly.pdbx_seq_one_letter_code
_entity_poly.pdbx_strand_id
1 'polypeptide(L)'
;MAITALMIALLPATIVWTSSDANKYRKLVWVSVFLTFDLIVFGAFTRLTDSGLGCPDWPGCYGAANPFLAHEQIVAAEALMPTGPVTVFKAWIEMIHRYLAMTIGVLIVAMMAQSWYQWRKTRRAEYAPWMPTALFFF
;
A
#
# COMPACT_ATOMS: atom_id res chain seq x y z
N MET A 1 -6.65 -7.92 5.15
CA MET A 1 -5.54 -7.14 4.55
C MET A 1 -5.72 -6.97 3.04
N ALA A 2 -5.70 -8.03 2.21
CA ALA A 2 -5.82 -7.89 0.75
C ALA A 2 -7.12 -7.19 0.32
N ILE A 3 -8.25 -7.54 0.92
CA ILE A 3 -9.54 -6.89 0.64
C ILE A 3 -9.50 -5.40 1.00
N THR A 4 -8.93 -5.05 2.15
CA THR A 4 -8.80 -3.64 2.58
C THR A 4 -7.92 -2.85 1.62
N ALA A 5 -6.77 -3.40 1.21
CA ALA A 5 -5.89 -2.78 0.23
C ALA A 5 -6.58 -2.59 -1.14
N LEU A 6 -7.35 -3.60 -1.58
CA LEU A 6 -8.14 -3.52 -2.81
C LEU A 6 -9.19 -2.40 -2.73
N MET A 7 -9.91 -2.30 -1.62
CA MET A 7 -10.91 -1.25 -1.41
C MET A 7 -10.28 0.14 -1.40
N ILE A 8 -9.12 0.32 -0.76
CA ILE A 8 -8.40 1.60 -0.76
C ILE A 8 -7.89 1.93 -2.16
N ALA A 9 -7.39 0.93 -2.92
CA ALA A 9 -6.92 1.12 -4.29
C ALA A 9 -8.03 1.53 -5.28
N LEU A 10 -9.30 1.24 -4.97
CA LEU A 10 -10.43 1.69 -5.78
C LEU A 10 -10.55 3.23 -5.82
N LEU A 11 -10.18 3.95 -4.77
CA LEU A 11 -10.22 5.42 -4.75
C LEU A 11 -9.34 6.06 -5.83
N PRO A 12 -8.02 5.83 -5.87
CA PRO A 12 -7.18 6.37 -6.94
C PRO A 12 -7.56 5.80 -8.32
N ALA A 13 -8.00 4.55 -8.41
CA ALA A 13 -8.46 3.96 -9.65
C ALA A 13 -9.71 4.67 -10.19
N THR A 14 -10.71 4.97 -9.35
CA THR A 14 -11.90 5.71 -9.77
C THR A 14 -11.57 7.14 -10.19
N ILE A 15 -10.69 7.85 -9.47
CA ILE A 15 -10.22 9.20 -9.83
C ILE A 15 -9.57 9.18 -11.22
N VAL A 16 -8.76 8.17 -11.52
CA VAL A 16 -8.16 8.01 -12.84
C VAL A 16 -9.21 7.71 -13.90
N TRP A 17 -10.16 6.81 -13.62
CA TRP A 17 -11.15 6.34 -14.59
C TRP A 17 -12.19 7.40 -14.94
N THR A 18 -12.63 8.18 -13.96
CA THR A 18 -13.64 9.24 -14.12
C THR A 18 -13.06 10.55 -14.67
N SER A 19 -11.73 10.68 -14.70
CA SER A 19 -11.09 11.91 -15.23
C SER A 19 -11.31 12.07 -16.74
N SER A 20 -11.30 13.31 -17.21
CA SER A 20 -11.41 13.67 -18.63
C SER A 20 -10.14 13.41 -19.45
N ASP A 21 -9.04 12.99 -18.81
CA ASP A 21 -7.77 12.73 -19.48
C ASP A 21 -7.87 11.62 -20.53
N ALA A 22 -7.39 11.87 -21.72
CA ALA A 22 -7.35 10.91 -22.81
C ALA A 22 -6.40 9.72 -22.53
N ASN A 23 -5.33 9.95 -21.74
CA ASN A 23 -4.34 8.92 -21.40
C ASN A 23 -4.46 8.47 -19.94
N LYS A 24 -5.39 7.56 -19.69
CA LYS A 24 -5.64 6.98 -18.35
C LYS A 24 -4.41 6.28 -17.76
N TYR A 25 -3.63 5.58 -18.60
CA TYR A 25 -2.42 4.89 -18.17
C TYR A 25 -1.39 5.87 -17.60
N ARG A 26 -1.12 6.96 -18.32
CA ARG A 26 -0.19 7.99 -17.85
C ARG A 26 -0.64 8.60 -16.52
N LYS A 27 -1.94 8.86 -16.38
CA LYS A 27 -2.49 9.38 -15.13
C LYS A 27 -2.34 8.40 -13.98
N LEU A 28 -2.60 7.11 -14.21
CA LEU A 28 -2.40 6.06 -13.20
C LEU A 28 -0.93 6.00 -12.74
N VAL A 29 0.02 6.10 -13.68
CA VAL A 29 1.45 6.16 -13.35
C VAL A 29 1.76 7.35 -12.45
N TRP A 30 1.31 8.56 -12.80
CA TRP A 30 1.56 9.75 -11.97
C TRP A 30 0.94 9.66 -10.58
N VAL A 31 -0.28 9.16 -10.46
CA VAL A 31 -0.93 8.93 -9.16
C VAL A 31 -0.13 7.93 -8.34
N SER A 32 0.32 6.85 -8.96
CA SER A 32 1.13 5.84 -8.26
C SER A 32 2.49 6.38 -7.81
N VAL A 33 3.16 7.21 -8.62
CA VAL A 33 4.42 7.88 -8.25
C VAL A 33 4.21 8.78 -7.04
N PHE A 34 3.15 9.60 -7.04
CA PHE A 34 2.83 10.49 -5.92
C PHE A 34 2.55 9.71 -4.63
N LEU A 35 1.71 8.68 -4.72
CA LEU A 35 1.41 7.81 -3.56
C LEU A 35 2.66 7.06 -3.05
N THR A 36 3.58 6.68 -3.95
CA THR A 36 4.85 6.05 -3.55
C THR A 36 5.73 7.04 -2.80
N PHE A 37 5.79 8.29 -3.24
CA PHE A 37 6.50 9.35 -2.52
C PHE A 37 5.92 9.54 -1.11
N ASP A 38 4.60 9.65 -0.98
CA ASP A 38 3.93 9.75 0.32
C ASP A 38 4.22 8.53 1.21
N LEU A 39 4.23 7.32 0.63
CA LEU A 39 4.58 6.11 1.36
C LEU A 39 6.02 6.14 1.89
N ILE A 40 6.98 6.65 1.10
CA ILE A 40 8.38 6.81 1.55
C ILE A 40 8.46 7.77 2.73
N VAL A 41 7.80 8.91 2.65
CA VAL A 41 7.75 9.91 3.73
C VAL A 41 7.10 9.30 4.98
N PHE A 42 5.97 8.62 4.82
CA PHE A 42 5.29 7.95 5.93
C PHE A 42 6.11 6.78 6.51
N GLY A 43 6.85 6.05 5.68
CA GLY A 43 7.80 5.01 6.12
C GLY A 43 8.95 5.57 6.96
N ALA A 44 9.49 6.72 6.57
CA ALA A 44 10.47 7.44 7.38
C ALA A 44 9.88 7.87 8.73
N PHE A 45 8.65 8.37 8.76
CA PHE A 45 7.92 8.69 10.00
C PHE A 45 7.72 7.44 10.87
N THR A 46 7.29 6.32 10.29
CA THR A 46 7.13 5.03 11.00
C THR A 46 8.45 4.59 11.66
N ARG A 47 9.57 4.80 10.99
CA ARG A 47 10.89 4.50 11.51
C ARG A 47 11.30 5.46 12.64
N LEU A 48 11.10 6.77 12.45
CA LEU A 48 11.46 7.80 13.43
C LEU A 48 10.63 7.71 14.73
N THR A 49 9.40 7.21 14.65
CA THR A 49 8.53 6.97 15.81
C THR A 49 8.73 5.59 16.44
N ASP A 50 9.72 4.82 15.96
CA ASP A 50 9.99 3.45 16.42
C ASP A 50 8.74 2.55 16.37
N SER A 51 7.93 2.72 15.31
CA SER A 51 6.62 2.07 15.15
C SER A 51 6.66 0.84 14.25
N GLY A 52 7.80 0.48 13.69
CA GLY A 52 7.93 -0.63 12.73
C GLY A 52 7.83 -2.04 13.35
N LEU A 53 7.69 -2.13 14.68
CA LEU A 53 7.50 -3.37 15.43
C LEU A 53 6.25 -3.30 16.31
N GLY A 54 5.28 -2.46 15.97
CA GLY A 54 4.02 -2.31 16.70
C GLY A 54 3.09 -3.50 16.57
N CYS A 55 3.29 -4.34 15.54
CA CYS A 55 2.56 -5.58 15.31
C CYS A 55 3.53 -6.76 15.19
N PRO A 56 3.37 -7.84 15.99
CA PRO A 56 4.33 -8.96 16.04
C PRO A 56 4.29 -9.88 14.82
N ASP A 57 3.24 -9.82 14.02
CA ASP A 57 2.98 -10.70 12.89
C ASP A 57 2.75 -9.94 11.59
N TRP A 58 2.78 -10.67 10.49
CA TRP A 58 2.51 -10.16 9.14
C TRP A 58 1.66 -11.21 8.37
N PRO A 59 0.68 -10.78 7.57
CA PRO A 59 0.31 -9.40 7.15
C PRO A 59 -0.59 -8.65 8.14
N GLY A 60 -1.11 -9.28 9.19
CA GLY A 60 -2.02 -8.72 10.17
C GLY A 60 -1.34 -8.08 11.37
N CYS A 61 -2.11 -8.00 12.47
CA CYS A 61 -1.66 -7.61 13.80
C CYS A 61 -2.37 -8.54 14.79
N TYR A 62 -1.61 -9.37 15.51
CA TYR A 62 -2.14 -10.44 16.38
C TYR A 62 -3.17 -11.34 15.66
N GLY A 63 -2.88 -11.75 14.42
CA GLY A 63 -3.75 -12.57 13.59
C GLY A 63 -4.98 -11.84 13.03
N ALA A 64 -5.22 -10.59 13.43
CA ALA A 64 -6.36 -9.78 12.98
C ALA A 64 -6.02 -8.91 11.77
N ALA A 65 -7.05 -8.54 11.00
CA ALA A 65 -6.88 -7.70 9.80
C ALA A 65 -6.59 -6.23 10.12
N ASN A 66 -6.89 -5.76 11.33
CA ASN A 66 -6.67 -4.39 11.77
C ASN A 66 -6.52 -4.32 13.30
N PRO A 67 -5.93 -3.22 13.84
CA PRO A 67 -5.72 -3.05 15.28
C PRO A 67 -6.99 -2.94 16.11
N PHE A 68 -8.15 -2.61 15.53
CA PHE A 68 -9.42 -2.62 16.26
C PHE A 68 -9.80 -4.02 16.73
N LEU A 69 -9.64 -4.99 15.84
CA LEU A 69 -9.94 -6.39 16.13
C LEU A 69 -8.91 -7.03 17.08
N ALA A 70 -7.71 -6.46 17.15
CA ALA A 70 -6.60 -6.89 17.99
C ALA A 70 -6.45 -6.02 19.26
N HIS A 71 -7.39 -5.14 19.53
CA HIS A 71 -7.24 -4.10 20.55
C HIS A 71 -6.89 -4.67 21.95
N GLU A 72 -7.58 -5.71 22.37
CA GLU A 72 -7.34 -6.35 23.66
C GLU A 72 -5.92 -6.90 23.79
N GLN A 73 -5.43 -7.56 22.75
CA GLN A 73 -4.07 -8.14 22.73
C GLN A 73 -3.01 -7.03 22.73
N ILE A 74 -3.23 -5.95 21.98
CA ILE A 74 -2.33 -4.81 21.92
C ILE A 74 -2.26 -4.10 23.28
N VAL A 75 -3.41 -3.83 23.91
CA VAL A 75 -3.48 -3.18 25.22
C VAL A 75 -2.83 -4.06 26.31
N ALA A 76 -3.06 -5.38 26.27
CA ALA A 76 -2.42 -6.30 27.18
C ALA A 76 -0.88 -6.31 27.04
N ALA A 77 -0.38 -6.28 25.80
CA ALA A 77 1.06 -6.18 25.54
C ALA A 77 1.66 -4.85 26.00
N GLU A 78 0.96 -3.74 25.77
CA GLU A 78 1.36 -2.40 26.21
C GLU A 78 1.37 -2.30 27.74
N ALA A 79 0.39 -2.91 28.44
CA ALA A 79 0.33 -2.93 29.90
C ALA A 79 1.50 -3.73 30.53
N LEU A 80 1.94 -4.83 29.86
CA LEU A 80 3.10 -5.60 30.30
C LEU A 80 4.43 -4.89 30.07
N MET A 81 4.52 -4.06 29.01
CA MET A 81 5.73 -3.34 28.64
C MET A 81 5.39 -1.94 28.07
N PRO A 82 5.08 -0.95 28.95
CA PRO A 82 4.64 0.38 28.49
C PRO A 82 5.61 1.13 27.59
N THR A 83 6.90 0.87 27.71
CA THR A 83 7.96 1.43 26.85
C THR A 83 8.41 0.49 25.75
N GLY A 84 7.68 -0.60 25.55
CA GLY A 84 8.00 -1.66 24.60
C GLY A 84 7.71 -1.28 23.14
N PRO A 85 8.00 -2.20 22.23
CA PRO A 85 7.76 -1.98 20.80
C PRO A 85 6.27 -1.98 20.45
N VAL A 86 5.41 -2.64 21.23
CA VAL A 86 3.98 -2.75 20.98
C VAL A 86 3.22 -1.77 21.86
N THR A 87 2.60 -0.78 21.22
CA THR A 87 1.60 0.12 21.82
C THR A 87 0.46 0.33 20.84
N VAL A 88 -0.70 0.79 21.32
CA VAL A 88 -1.85 1.08 20.44
C VAL A 88 -1.45 2.07 19.34
N PHE A 89 -0.71 3.13 19.69
CA PHE A 89 -0.25 4.13 18.74
C PHE A 89 0.68 3.54 17.67
N LYS A 90 1.71 2.77 18.08
CA LYS A 90 2.68 2.17 17.16
C LYS A 90 2.04 1.12 16.25
N ALA A 91 1.13 0.31 16.77
CA ALA A 91 0.38 -0.67 15.98
C ALA A 91 -0.46 -0.01 14.87
N TRP A 92 -1.10 1.13 15.17
CA TRP A 92 -1.85 1.87 14.16
C TRP A 92 -0.96 2.46 13.08
N ILE A 93 0.16 3.10 13.45
CA ILE A 93 1.11 3.66 12.47
C ILE A 93 1.61 2.57 11.54
N GLU A 94 2.05 1.45 12.09
CA GLU A 94 2.55 0.34 11.29
C GLU A 94 1.49 -0.23 10.34
N MET A 95 0.26 -0.44 10.83
CA MET A 95 -0.82 -0.99 10.02
C MET A 95 -1.26 -0.04 8.91
N ILE A 96 -1.30 1.28 9.15
CA ILE A 96 -1.58 2.28 8.11
C ILE A 96 -0.49 2.21 7.03
N HIS A 97 0.80 2.15 7.42
CA HIS A 97 1.89 2.01 6.47
C HIS A 97 1.75 0.73 5.63
N ARG A 98 1.44 -0.40 6.26
CA ARG A 98 1.19 -1.67 5.56
C ARG A 98 0.03 -1.58 4.57
N TYR A 99 -1.09 -0.92 4.94
CA TYR A 99 -2.23 -0.73 4.02
C TYR A 99 -1.85 0.11 2.80
N LEU A 100 -1.11 1.21 3.00
CA LEU A 100 -0.65 2.07 1.91
C LEU A 100 0.30 1.30 0.98
N ALA A 101 1.26 0.55 1.54
CA ALA A 101 2.20 -0.27 0.77
C ALA A 101 1.47 -1.33 -0.07
N MET A 102 0.52 -2.06 0.52
CA MET A 102 -0.28 -3.04 -0.22
C MET A 102 -1.15 -2.40 -1.30
N THR A 103 -1.69 -1.21 -1.05
CA THR A 103 -2.47 -0.44 -2.03
C THR A 103 -1.62 -0.09 -3.24
N ILE A 104 -0.40 0.38 -3.03
CA ILE A 104 0.55 0.67 -4.12
C ILE A 104 0.90 -0.62 -4.88
N GLY A 105 1.10 -1.73 -4.17
CA GLY A 105 1.29 -3.04 -4.80
C GLY A 105 0.14 -3.42 -5.74
N VAL A 106 -1.10 -3.21 -5.33
CA VAL A 106 -2.29 -3.43 -6.19
C VAL A 106 -2.27 -2.53 -7.43
N LEU A 107 -1.90 -1.24 -7.27
CA LEU A 107 -1.80 -0.31 -8.40
C LEU A 107 -0.68 -0.72 -9.38
N ILE A 108 0.45 -1.20 -8.89
CA ILE A 108 1.55 -1.72 -9.74
C ILE A 108 1.07 -2.93 -10.55
N VAL A 109 0.37 -3.87 -9.92
CA VAL A 109 -0.22 -5.03 -10.64
C VAL A 109 -1.23 -4.57 -11.69
N ALA A 110 -2.07 -3.59 -11.37
CA ALA A 110 -3.02 -3.02 -12.33
C ALA A 110 -2.33 -2.33 -13.51
N MET A 111 -1.25 -1.57 -13.26
CA MET A 111 -0.43 -0.96 -14.31
C MET A 111 0.23 -2.03 -15.20
N MET A 112 0.78 -3.08 -14.61
CA MET A 112 1.36 -4.20 -15.33
C MET A 112 0.34 -4.88 -16.25
N ALA A 113 -0.83 -5.22 -15.71
CA ALA A 113 -1.90 -5.86 -16.47
C ALA A 113 -2.39 -4.97 -17.63
N GLN A 114 -2.60 -3.67 -17.36
CA GLN A 114 -3.03 -2.71 -18.37
C GLN A 114 -1.97 -2.51 -19.46
N SER A 115 -0.70 -2.42 -19.08
CA SER A 115 0.43 -2.30 -20.01
C SER A 115 0.53 -3.52 -20.93
N TRP A 116 0.44 -4.73 -20.38
CA TRP A 116 0.43 -5.97 -21.16
C TRP A 116 -0.76 -6.03 -22.14
N TYR A 117 -1.96 -5.66 -21.68
CA TYR A 117 -3.16 -5.62 -22.52
C TYR A 117 -3.00 -4.64 -23.68
N GLN A 118 -2.57 -3.42 -23.39
CA GLN A 118 -2.39 -2.37 -24.41
C GLN A 118 -1.27 -2.73 -25.40
N TRP A 119 -0.15 -3.26 -24.91
CA TRP A 119 0.95 -3.68 -25.77
C TRP A 119 0.56 -4.83 -26.70
N ARG A 120 -0.18 -5.81 -26.22
CA ARG A 120 -0.70 -6.89 -27.08
C ARG A 120 -1.63 -6.38 -28.17
N LYS A 121 -2.44 -5.38 -27.87
CA LYS A 121 -3.43 -4.80 -28.79
C LYS A 121 -2.80 -3.85 -29.80
N THR A 122 -1.87 -2.99 -29.39
CA THR A 122 -1.35 -1.87 -30.23
C THR A 122 0.08 -2.06 -30.70
N ARG A 123 0.87 -2.88 -30.01
CA ARG A 123 2.32 -3.06 -30.21
C ARG A 123 3.13 -1.75 -30.12
N ARG A 124 2.57 -0.70 -29.51
CA ARG A 124 3.27 0.58 -29.32
C ARG A 124 4.28 0.47 -28.18
N ALA A 125 5.48 1.02 -28.39
CA ALA A 125 6.58 0.99 -27.41
C ALA A 125 6.24 1.70 -26.09
N GLU A 126 5.36 2.71 -26.13
CA GLU A 126 4.90 3.45 -24.95
C GLU A 126 4.14 2.57 -23.93
N TYR A 127 3.58 1.44 -24.37
CA TYR A 127 2.90 0.45 -23.53
C TYR A 127 3.76 -0.81 -23.28
N ALA A 128 5.06 -0.76 -23.57
CA ALA A 128 5.93 -1.90 -23.34
C ALA A 128 5.93 -2.29 -21.83
N PRO A 129 5.66 -3.57 -21.51
CA PRO A 129 5.39 -3.98 -20.12
C PRO A 129 6.65 -4.11 -19.25
N TRP A 130 7.82 -3.80 -19.77
CA TRP A 130 9.09 -4.03 -19.10
C TRP A 130 9.24 -3.24 -17.80
N MET A 131 8.88 -1.93 -17.81
CA MET A 131 8.97 -1.07 -16.63
C MET A 131 8.04 -1.50 -15.49
N PRO A 132 6.70 -1.64 -15.70
CA PRO A 132 5.82 -2.07 -14.62
C PRO A 132 6.09 -3.51 -14.17
N THR A 133 6.59 -4.38 -15.06
CA THR A 133 6.99 -5.73 -14.68
C THR A 133 8.25 -5.71 -13.81
N ALA A 134 9.24 -4.87 -14.15
CA ALA A 134 10.43 -4.70 -13.32
C ALA A 134 10.07 -4.19 -11.92
N LEU A 135 9.18 -3.18 -11.81
CA LEU A 135 8.72 -2.64 -10.52
C LEU A 135 7.99 -3.67 -9.65
N PHE A 136 7.40 -4.70 -10.26
CA PHE A 136 6.75 -5.77 -9.51
C PHE A 136 7.74 -6.73 -8.84
N PHE A 137 8.94 -6.91 -9.43
CA PHE A 137 9.96 -7.84 -8.93
C PHE A 137 11.03 -7.17 -8.04
N PHE A 138 11.05 -5.86 -7.92
CA PHE A 138 11.94 -5.09 -7.04
C PHE A 138 11.20 -4.41 -5.89
#